data_9217a016b19826a328b8590e4989468d
#
_entry.id   9217a016b19826a328b8590e4989468d
#
_cell.length_a   1.000
_cell.length_b   1.000
_cell.length_c   1.000
_cell.angle_alpha   90.00
_cell.angle_beta   90.00
_cell.angle_gamma   90.00
#
_symmetry.space_group_name_H-M   'P 1'
#
loop_
_entity.id
_entity.type
_entity.pdbx_description
1 polymer ?
#
loop_
_entity_poly.entity_id
_entity_poly.type
_entity_poly.pdbx_seq_one_letter_code
_entity_poly.pdbx_strand_id
1 'polypeptide(L)'
;MIVPKYFEDFDHLHVNTMPNRAYYIPASRRMEDLVENREASDRFFLLSGDWKFRYFTSVYDVKEEFFAEGYDTSAFETIPVPSVWQNYGHDHHQYTNVRYPFPVDPPYVPYENPCGAYVRTFEWKKQEEAPRAFLNFEGVDSCFYVWMNGSFVGYSQVSHSTSEFDVTDFLKDGTNTIAVPVSYTHLTLPTNSL
;
A
#
# COMPACT_ATOMS: atom_id res chain seq x y z
N MET A 1 16.55 -8.98 4.95
CA MET A 1 15.65 -7.95 4.43
C MET A 1 15.60 -8.07 2.92
N ILE A 2 14.45 -8.13 2.35
CA ILE A 2 14.20 -8.41 0.92
C ILE A 2 13.75 -7.17 0.11
N VAL A 3 13.51 -6.05 0.80
CA VAL A 3 13.12 -4.79 0.17
C VAL A 3 14.28 -3.80 0.14
N PRO A 4 14.40 -2.94 -0.88
CA PRO A 4 15.36 -1.84 -0.87
C PRO A 4 15.15 -0.92 0.34
N LYS A 5 16.23 -0.31 0.83
CA LYS A 5 16.15 0.57 2.02
C LYS A 5 15.64 1.99 1.70
N TYR A 6 14.65 2.15 0.85
CA TYR A 6 14.07 3.47 0.52
C TYR A 6 13.49 4.17 1.75
N PHE A 7 13.05 3.42 2.76
CA PHE A 7 12.54 3.96 4.02
C PHE A 7 13.61 4.66 4.90
N GLU A 8 14.88 4.55 4.56
CA GLU A 8 16.02 5.25 5.18
C GLU A 8 16.72 6.20 4.19
N ASP A 9 16.07 6.58 3.09
CA ASP A 9 16.67 7.36 2.02
C ASP A 9 15.74 8.51 1.58
N PHE A 10 16.14 9.74 1.88
CA PHE A 10 15.37 10.93 1.54
C PHE A 10 15.34 11.26 0.04
N ASP A 11 16.24 10.70 -0.75
CA ASP A 11 16.23 10.86 -2.19
C ASP A 11 15.17 9.97 -2.87
N HIS A 12 14.65 8.98 -2.13
CA HIS A 12 13.65 8.01 -2.60
C HIS A 12 12.34 8.06 -1.80
N LEU A 13 11.70 9.23 -1.74
CA LEU A 13 10.36 9.34 -1.13
C LEU A 13 9.29 8.60 -1.95
N HIS A 14 9.48 8.56 -3.25
CA HIS A 14 8.59 7.91 -4.21
C HIS A 14 9.40 7.23 -5.31
N VAL A 15 9.02 6.01 -5.68
CA VAL A 15 9.60 5.27 -6.80
C VAL A 15 8.46 4.78 -7.69
N ASN A 16 8.48 5.16 -8.97
CA ASN A 16 7.47 4.82 -9.99
C ASN A 16 6.04 5.30 -9.68
N THR A 17 5.86 6.24 -8.77
CA THR A 17 4.54 6.86 -8.57
C THR A 17 4.18 7.76 -9.74
N MET A 18 2.89 7.85 -10.01
CA MET A 18 2.35 8.86 -10.93
C MET A 18 2.43 10.25 -10.29
N PRO A 19 2.50 11.33 -11.09
CA PRO A 19 2.40 12.68 -10.58
C PRO A 19 1.09 12.90 -9.81
N ASN A 20 1.16 13.69 -8.74
CA ASN A 20 -0.03 14.05 -7.96
C ASN A 20 -1.06 14.76 -8.83
N ARG A 21 -2.32 14.41 -8.67
CA ARG A 21 -3.46 14.98 -9.38
C ARG A 21 -4.69 15.08 -8.49
N ALA A 22 -5.67 15.84 -8.91
CA ALA A 22 -6.97 15.83 -8.26
C ALA A 22 -7.60 14.43 -8.34
N TYR A 23 -8.22 14.00 -7.24
CA TYR A 23 -8.92 12.72 -7.19
C TYR A 23 -10.21 12.80 -8.01
N TYR A 24 -10.48 11.77 -8.80
CA TYR A 24 -11.75 11.58 -9.51
C TYR A 24 -12.05 10.09 -9.68
N ILE A 25 -13.30 9.75 -9.87
CA ILE A 25 -13.73 8.40 -10.22
C ILE A 25 -13.96 8.36 -11.73
N PRO A 26 -13.16 7.58 -12.50
CA PRO A 26 -13.39 7.42 -13.92
C PRO A 26 -14.68 6.63 -14.17
N ALA A 27 -15.38 6.93 -15.25
CA ALA A 27 -16.54 6.18 -15.72
C ALA A 27 -16.67 6.33 -17.24
N SER A 28 -17.20 5.32 -17.93
CA SER A 28 -17.42 5.37 -19.39
C SER A 28 -18.59 6.26 -19.80
N ARG A 29 -19.46 6.57 -18.87
CA ARG A 29 -20.66 7.41 -19.07
C ARG A 29 -20.89 8.31 -17.86
N ARG A 30 -21.70 9.36 -18.05
CA ARG A 30 -22.14 10.18 -16.95
C ARG A 30 -22.95 9.33 -15.96
N MET A 31 -22.59 9.39 -14.69
CA MET A 31 -23.25 8.70 -13.59
C MET A 31 -23.69 9.73 -12.56
N GLU A 32 -24.84 9.50 -11.95
CA GLU A 32 -25.31 10.23 -10.78
C GLU A 32 -24.76 9.54 -9.53
N ASP A 33 -24.57 10.28 -8.46
CA ASP A 33 -24.13 9.78 -7.14
C ASP A 33 -22.80 8.99 -7.13
N LEU A 34 -21.89 9.28 -8.08
CA LEU A 34 -20.64 8.56 -8.24
C LEU A 34 -19.71 8.72 -7.02
N VAL A 35 -19.84 9.82 -6.28
CA VAL A 35 -19.05 10.08 -5.06
C VAL A 35 -19.48 9.15 -3.94
N GLU A 36 -20.79 8.94 -3.76
CA GLU A 36 -21.38 8.09 -2.74
C GLU A 36 -21.32 6.60 -3.11
N ASN A 37 -21.36 6.30 -4.42
CA ASN A 37 -21.40 4.94 -4.94
C ASN A 37 -20.36 4.73 -6.06
N ARG A 38 -19.10 4.87 -5.73
CA ARG A 38 -17.99 4.74 -6.70
C ARG A 38 -17.87 3.36 -7.34
N GLU A 39 -18.30 2.33 -6.63
CA GLU A 39 -18.27 0.94 -7.13
C GLU A 39 -19.27 0.69 -8.26
N ALA A 40 -20.25 1.57 -8.45
CA ALA A 40 -21.16 1.50 -9.59
C ALA A 40 -20.48 1.88 -10.92
N SER A 41 -19.28 2.46 -10.88
CA SER A 41 -18.52 2.77 -12.09
C SER A 41 -17.95 1.50 -12.74
N ASP A 42 -18.11 1.40 -14.03
CA ASP A 42 -17.50 0.35 -14.86
C ASP A 42 -15.98 0.52 -15.06
N ARG A 43 -15.41 1.64 -14.60
CA ARG A 43 -13.98 1.98 -14.66
C ARG A 43 -13.31 1.98 -13.29
N PHE A 44 -14.01 1.50 -12.27
CA PHE A 44 -13.51 1.45 -10.91
C PHE A 44 -13.54 0.01 -10.39
N PHE A 45 -12.44 -0.44 -9.80
CA PHE A 45 -12.31 -1.76 -9.21
C PHE A 45 -11.80 -1.63 -7.77
N LEU A 46 -12.63 -2.03 -6.80
CA LEU A 46 -12.30 -1.89 -5.39
C LEU A 46 -11.47 -3.07 -4.87
N LEU A 47 -10.27 -2.75 -4.37
CA LEU A 47 -9.41 -3.73 -3.70
C LEU A 47 -9.54 -3.71 -2.16
N SER A 48 -10.45 -2.90 -1.59
CA SER A 48 -10.79 -2.98 -0.17
C SER A 48 -11.51 -4.28 0.16
N GLY A 49 -11.44 -4.71 1.40
CA GLY A 49 -12.03 -5.96 1.88
C GLY A 49 -10.99 -6.86 2.55
N ASP A 50 -11.17 -8.16 2.53
CA ASP A 50 -10.31 -9.11 3.23
C ASP A 50 -8.97 -9.30 2.51
N TRP A 51 -7.88 -9.14 3.26
CA TRP A 51 -6.51 -9.38 2.80
C TRP A 51 -5.82 -10.41 3.70
N LYS A 52 -4.96 -11.22 3.13
CA LYS A 52 -4.01 -12.03 3.87
C LYS A 52 -2.96 -11.12 4.49
N PHE A 53 -2.66 -11.36 5.77
CA PHE A 53 -1.80 -10.48 6.55
C PHE A 53 -0.85 -11.28 7.44
N ARG A 54 0.40 -10.81 7.53
CA ARG A 54 1.38 -11.31 8.49
C ARG A 54 2.15 -10.15 9.09
N TYR A 55 2.19 -10.12 10.41
CA TYR A 55 2.93 -9.11 11.16
C TYR A 55 4.36 -9.55 11.43
N PHE A 56 5.29 -8.61 11.33
CA PHE A 56 6.69 -8.74 11.72
C PHE A 56 7.04 -7.60 12.69
N THR A 57 7.77 -7.91 13.75
CA THR A 57 8.22 -6.91 14.74
C THR A 57 9.28 -5.97 14.18
N SER A 58 9.89 -6.37 13.06
CA SER A 58 10.88 -5.56 12.35
C SER A 58 10.79 -5.79 10.85
N VAL A 59 10.93 -4.73 10.07
CA VAL A 59 11.10 -4.81 8.60
C VAL A 59 12.32 -5.65 8.23
N TYR A 60 13.33 -5.70 9.09
CA TYR A 60 14.55 -6.49 8.88
C TYR A 60 14.33 -8.00 9.05
N ASP A 61 13.23 -8.41 9.68
CA ASP A 61 12.84 -9.81 9.87
C ASP A 61 12.05 -10.38 8.69
N VAL A 62 11.65 -9.53 7.74
CA VAL A 62 11.04 -9.97 6.49
C VAL A 62 12.14 -10.58 5.60
N LYS A 63 12.20 -11.92 5.58
CA LYS A 63 13.24 -12.69 4.85
C LYS A 63 12.67 -13.50 3.70
N GLU A 64 11.37 -13.76 3.72
CA GLU A 64 10.67 -14.55 2.71
C GLU A 64 10.11 -13.63 1.64
N GLU A 65 10.27 -14.01 0.39
CA GLU A 65 9.71 -13.28 -0.77
C GLU A 65 8.20 -13.53 -0.90
N PHE A 66 7.44 -13.12 0.12
CA PHE A 66 5.98 -13.32 0.17
C PHE A 66 5.24 -12.64 -0.99
N PHE A 67 5.91 -11.76 -1.72
CA PHE A 67 5.41 -11.11 -2.92
C PHE A 67 5.62 -11.96 -4.19
N ALA A 68 6.35 -13.08 -4.12
CA ALA A 68 6.56 -13.96 -5.26
C ALA A 68 5.25 -14.59 -5.73
N GLU A 69 5.09 -14.75 -7.03
CA GLU A 69 3.92 -15.40 -7.59
C GLU A 69 3.79 -16.84 -7.06
N GLY A 70 2.59 -17.20 -6.58
CA GLY A 70 2.33 -18.53 -6.02
C GLY A 70 2.86 -18.75 -4.60
N TYR A 71 3.33 -17.73 -3.90
CA TYR A 71 3.70 -17.86 -2.50
C TYR A 71 2.52 -18.37 -1.64
N ASP A 72 2.78 -19.35 -0.78
CA ASP A 72 1.77 -19.93 0.10
C ASP A 72 1.46 -19.00 1.28
N THR A 73 0.29 -18.39 1.25
CA THR A 73 -0.22 -17.52 2.32
C THR A 73 -1.13 -18.24 3.31
N SER A 74 -1.14 -19.57 3.34
CA SER A 74 -2.03 -20.34 4.23
C SER A 74 -1.77 -20.07 5.73
N ALA A 75 -0.52 -19.72 6.08
CA ALA A 75 -0.13 -19.33 7.43
C ALA A 75 -0.42 -17.86 7.77
N PHE A 76 -0.90 -17.06 6.82
CA PHE A 76 -1.28 -15.68 7.05
C PHE A 76 -2.69 -15.63 7.64
N GLU A 77 -2.90 -14.71 8.56
CA GLU A 77 -4.25 -14.38 9.01
C GLU A 77 -5.00 -13.55 7.97
N THR A 78 -6.24 -13.22 8.24
CA THR A 78 -7.05 -12.37 7.39
C THR A 78 -7.49 -11.15 8.17
N ILE A 79 -7.21 -9.94 7.65
CA ILE A 79 -7.70 -8.69 8.22
C ILE A 79 -8.39 -7.86 7.12
N PRO A 80 -9.39 -7.05 7.47
CA PRO A 80 -10.02 -6.14 6.51
C PRO A 80 -9.11 -4.97 6.19
N VAL A 81 -9.17 -4.51 4.94
CA VAL A 81 -8.55 -3.26 4.46
C VAL A 81 -9.66 -2.38 3.89
N PRO A 82 -9.78 -1.11 4.29
CA PRO A 82 -8.89 -0.36 5.19
C PRO A 82 -9.05 -0.74 6.67
N SER A 83 -7.94 -0.87 7.36
CA SER A 83 -7.88 -0.98 8.82
C SER A 83 -6.44 -0.75 9.32
N VAL A 84 -6.25 -0.79 10.63
CA VAL A 84 -4.93 -0.74 11.27
C VAL A 84 -4.70 -2.04 12.04
N TRP A 85 -3.52 -2.62 11.92
CA TRP A 85 -3.20 -3.93 12.52
C TRP A 85 -3.28 -3.95 14.05
N GLN A 86 -3.15 -2.77 14.70
CA GLN A 86 -3.33 -2.65 16.16
C GLN A 86 -4.72 -3.08 16.63
N ASN A 87 -5.75 -2.92 15.80
CA ASN A 87 -7.11 -3.38 16.10
C ASN A 87 -7.25 -4.91 16.07
N TYR A 88 -6.24 -5.61 15.54
CA TYR A 88 -6.21 -7.07 15.40
C TYR A 88 -5.19 -7.74 16.34
N GLY A 89 -4.71 -6.99 17.35
CA GLY A 89 -3.82 -7.51 18.38
C GLY A 89 -2.35 -7.49 18.04
N HIS A 90 -1.95 -6.79 16.98
CA HIS A 90 -0.57 -6.58 16.61
C HIS A 90 -0.13 -5.18 17.02
N ASP A 91 1.03 -5.09 17.70
CA ASP A 91 1.54 -3.83 18.22
C ASP A 91 0.53 -3.13 19.17
N HIS A 92 0.71 -1.85 19.44
CA HIS A 92 -0.17 -1.06 20.29
C HIS A 92 -0.43 0.31 19.69
N HIS A 93 -1.57 0.89 20.03
CA HIS A 93 -1.91 2.25 19.59
C HIS A 93 -0.96 3.25 20.22
N GLN A 94 -0.45 4.16 19.38
CA GLN A 94 0.46 5.23 19.79
C GLN A 94 -0.20 6.59 19.57
N TYR A 95 -0.09 7.46 20.56
CA TYR A 95 -0.55 8.83 20.45
C TYR A 95 0.64 9.73 20.14
N THR A 96 0.77 10.13 18.89
CA THR A 96 1.99 10.71 18.34
C THR A 96 2.05 12.22 18.31
N ASN A 97 1.05 12.94 18.82
CA ASN A 97 1.02 14.40 18.77
C ASN A 97 2.04 15.07 19.70
N VAL A 98 2.51 14.38 20.73
CA VAL A 98 3.46 14.90 21.73
C VAL A 98 4.74 14.06 21.79
N ARG A 99 4.65 12.77 21.47
CA ARG A 99 5.77 11.83 21.52
C ARG A 99 5.91 11.12 20.19
N TYR A 100 7.08 11.27 19.59
CA TYR A 100 7.41 10.50 18.41
C TYR A 100 7.73 9.05 18.79
N PRO A 101 7.23 8.04 18.05
CA PRO A 101 7.44 6.64 18.40
C PRO A 101 8.88 6.17 18.24
N PHE A 102 9.68 6.89 17.45
CA PHE A 102 11.09 6.55 17.20
C PHE A 102 12.03 7.62 17.78
N PRO A 103 13.28 7.23 18.10
CA PRO A 103 14.36 8.21 18.30
C PRO A 103 14.48 9.11 17.08
N VAL A 104 14.68 10.40 17.27
CA VAL A 104 14.85 11.36 16.17
C VAL A 104 16.27 11.25 15.63
N ASP A 105 16.47 10.39 14.66
CA ASP A 105 17.74 10.16 13.95
C ASP A 105 17.50 9.93 12.43
N PRO A 106 16.81 10.87 11.74
CA PRO A 106 16.51 10.70 10.34
C PRO A 106 17.79 10.67 9.47
N PRO A 107 17.83 9.84 8.42
CA PRO A 107 16.75 9.03 7.86
C PRO A 107 16.59 7.64 8.52
N TYR A 108 17.36 7.32 9.52
CA TYR A 108 17.43 5.97 10.07
C TYR A 108 16.21 5.63 10.94
N VAL A 109 15.72 4.41 10.80
CA VAL A 109 14.68 3.84 11.65
C VAL A 109 15.29 2.85 12.64
N PRO A 110 14.70 2.68 13.84
CA PRO A 110 15.19 1.68 14.79
C PRO A 110 15.03 0.26 14.25
N TYR A 111 15.75 -0.69 14.82
CA TYR A 111 15.58 -2.09 14.46
C TYR A 111 14.15 -2.58 14.70
N GLU A 112 13.55 -2.17 15.81
CA GLU A 112 12.15 -2.43 16.15
C GLU A 112 11.23 -1.52 15.32
N ASN A 113 11.22 -1.73 14.01
CA ASN A 113 10.36 -1.05 13.07
C ASN A 113 9.35 -2.04 12.49
N PRO A 114 8.12 -2.09 13.01
CA PRO A 114 7.11 -3.06 12.60
C PRO A 114 6.86 -3.05 11.10
N CYS A 115 6.57 -4.24 10.57
CA CYS A 115 6.19 -4.40 9.17
C CYS A 115 5.00 -5.34 9.03
N GLY A 116 4.00 -4.92 8.27
CA GLY A 116 2.86 -5.73 7.88
C GLY A 116 3.00 -6.20 6.43
N ALA A 117 2.98 -7.51 6.19
CA ALA A 117 2.92 -8.08 4.86
C ALA A 117 1.47 -8.34 4.48
N TYR A 118 0.96 -7.59 3.53
CA TYR A 118 -0.40 -7.71 2.99
C TYR A 118 -0.35 -8.41 1.63
N VAL A 119 -1.22 -9.39 1.42
CA VAL A 119 -1.35 -10.09 0.14
C VAL A 119 -2.83 -10.26 -0.20
N ARG A 120 -3.19 -9.98 -1.45
CA ARG A 120 -4.53 -10.23 -1.97
C ARG A 120 -4.48 -10.80 -3.37
N THR A 121 -5.33 -11.78 -3.61
CA THR A 121 -5.59 -12.33 -4.94
C THR A 121 -6.93 -11.79 -5.44
N PHE A 122 -7.00 -11.43 -6.72
CA PHE A 122 -8.21 -10.89 -7.33
C PHE A 122 -8.29 -11.25 -8.82
N GLU A 123 -9.51 -11.29 -9.34
CA GLU A 123 -9.75 -11.51 -10.76
C GLU A 123 -9.79 -10.17 -11.51
N TRP A 124 -9.09 -10.11 -12.63
CA TRP A 124 -9.05 -8.93 -13.49
C TRP A 124 -9.34 -9.32 -14.94
N LYS A 125 -9.97 -8.40 -15.66
CA LYS A 125 -10.19 -8.51 -17.11
C LYS A 125 -9.85 -7.19 -17.78
N LYS A 126 -8.94 -7.24 -18.73
CA LYS A 126 -8.61 -6.05 -19.54
C LYS A 126 -9.83 -5.55 -20.28
N GLN A 127 -9.94 -4.24 -20.37
CA GLN A 127 -10.99 -3.55 -21.12
C GLN A 127 -10.36 -2.86 -22.33
N GLU A 128 -10.76 -3.21 -23.53
CA GLU A 128 -10.20 -2.64 -24.76
C GLU A 128 -10.39 -1.12 -24.83
N GLU A 129 -11.55 -0.63 -24.39
CA GLU A 129 -11.87 0.80 -24.37
C GLU A 129 -11.21 1.59 -23.22
N ALA A 130 -10.60 0.89 -22.25
CA ALA A 130 -9.83 1.46 -21.15
C ALA A 130 -8.54 0.67 -20.96
N PRO A 131 -7.57 0.83 -21.86
CA PRO A 131 -6.38 -0.03 -21.91
C PRO A 131 -5.40 0.20 -20.77
N ARG A 132 -5.55 1.32 -20.02
CA ARG A 132 -4.67 1.65 -18.89
C ARG A 132 -5.35 1.37 -17.55
N ALA A 133 -4.56 0.86 -16.61
CA ALA A 133 -5.00 0.59 -15.25
C ALA A 133 -4.06 1.28 -14.26
N PHE A 134 -4.64 2.00 -13.31
CA PHE A 134 -3.93 2.71 -12.27
C PHE A 134 -4.34 2.17 -10.91
N LEU A 135 -3.36 1.79 -10.11
CA LEU A 135 -3.55 1.37 -8.73
C LEU A 135 -3.42 2.59 -7.83
N ASN A 136 -4.49 2.88 -7.08
CA ASN A 136 -4.56 4.04 -6.22
C ASN A 136 -4.65 3.62 -4.76
N PHE A 137 -3.72 4.10 -3.93
CA PHE A 137 -3.75 4.00 -2.49
C PHE A 137 -4.19 5.35 -1.92
N GLU A 138 -5.33 5.39 -1.25
CA GLU A 138 -5.89 6.63 -0.69
C GLU A 138 -5.18 7.09 0.59
N GLY A 139 -4.40 6.20 1.20
CA GLY A 139 -3.54 6.50 2.34
C GLY A 139 -2.95 5.23 2.92
N VAL A 140 -1.65 5.22 3.13
CA VAL A 140 -0.93 4.13 3.82
C VAL A 140 0.06 4.76 4.80
N ASP A 141 0.02 4.30 6.05
CA ASP A 141 0.88 4.82 7.12
C ASP A 141 1.98 3.80 7.48
N SER A 142 3.26 4.17 7.26
CA SER A 142 3.74 5.44 6.71
C SER A 142 4.51 5.26 5.41
N CYS A 143 5.04 4.09 5.12
CA CYS A 143 5.66 3.75 3.85
C CYS A 143 5.26 2.35 3.39
N PHE A 144 5.28 2.14 2.09
CA PHE A 144 4.92 0.86 1.53
C PHE A 144 5.58 0.62 0.18
N TYR A 145 5.74 -0.66 -0.10
CA TYR A 145 6.18 -1.18 -1.39
C TYR A 145 5.01 -1.88 -2.07
N VAL A 146 5.05 -1.97 -3.38
CA VAL A 146 4.01 -2.63 -4.17
C VAL A 146 4.65 -3.65 -5.11
N TRP A 147 4.15 -4.87 -5.07
CA TRP A 147 4.40 -5.90 -6.07
C TRP A 147 3.09 -6.35 -6.70
N MET A 148 3.13 -6.60 -7.99
CA MET A 148 2.03 -7.18 -8.74
C MET A 148 2.55 -8.41 -9.49
N ASN A 149 1.94 -9.58 -9.24
CA ASN A 149 2.34 -10.85 -9.87
C ASN A 149 3.84 -11.14 -9.76
N GLY A 150 4.43 -10.87 -8.57
CA GLY A 150 5.85 -11.08 -8.30
C GLY A 150 6.79 -9.99 -8.84
N SER A 151 6.29 -9.03 -9.60
CA SER A 151 7.08 -7.93 -10.17
C SER A 151 6.96 -6.68 -9.32
N PHE A 152 8.11 -6.02 -9.06
CA PHE A 152 8.14 -4.76 -8.31
C PHE A 152 7.48 -3.63 -9.12
N VAL A 153 6.47 -3.00 -8.55
CA VAL A 153 5.75 -1.87 -9.15
C VAL A 153 6.34 -0.55 -8.69
N GLY A 154 6.47 -0.36 -7.37
CA GLY A 154 6.99 0.88 -6.85
C GLY A 154 6.98 0.99 -5.32
N TYR A 155 7.33 2.18 -4.84
CA TYR A 155 7.41 2.55 -3.44
C TYR A 155 6.83 3.93 -3.21
N SER A 156 6.21 4.13 -2.07
CA SER A 156 5.82 5.46 -1.61
C SER A 156 5.88 5.55 -0.09
N GLN A 157 6.11 6.76 0.39
CA GLN A 157 5.95 7.15 1.78
C GLN A 157 5.17 8.47 1.82
N VAL A 158 4.93 9.02 2.96
CA VAL A 158 4.03 10.14 3.26
C VAL A 158 2.63 9.65 3.62
N SER A 159 2.44 9.48 4.93
CA SER A 159 1.16 9.12 5.53
C SER A 159 0.02 10.04 5.08
N HIS A 160 -1.17 9.48 4.95
CA HIS A 160 -2.39 10.21 4.63
C HIS A 160 -2.42 10.92 3.26
N SER A 161 -1.48 10.57 2.39
CA SER A 161 -1.43 11.06 1.02
C SER A 161 -1.78 9.96 0.03
N THR A 162 -2.46 10.34 -1.04
CA THR A 162 -2.75 9.43 -2.15
C THR A 162 -1.49 9.10 -2.92
N SER A 163 -1.29 7.82 -3.22
CA SER A 163 -0.22 7.34 -4.09
C SER A 163 -0.81 6.51 -5.22
N GLU A 164 -0.45 6.82 -6.44
CA GLU A 164 -0.95 6.15 -7.64
C GLU A 164 0.20 5.55 -8.45
N PHE A 165 -0.02 4.35 -8.99
CA PHE A 165 0.94 3.62 -9.82
C PHE A 165 0.29 3.16 -11.11
N ASP A 166 0.98 3.29 -12.24
CA ASP A 166 0.55 2.65 -13.48
C ASP A 166 0.86 1.15 -13.41
N VAL A 167 -0.17 0.33 -13.39
CA VAL A 167 -0.06 -1.14 -13.31
C VAL A 167 -0.48 -1.84 -14.59
N THR A 168 -0.62 -1.09 -15.68
CA THR A 168 -1.11 -1.57 -16.97
C THR A 168 -0.35 -2.81 -17.46
N ASP A 169 0.99 -2.76 -17.40
CA ASP A 169 1.84 -3.84 -17.89
C ASP A 169 2.07 -4.98 -16.89
N PHE A 170 1.64 -4.78 -15.64
CA PHE A 170 1.76 -5.78 -14.57
C PHE A 170 0.53 -6.68 -14.46
N LEU A 171 -0.63 -6.21 -14.95
CA LEU A 171 -1.90 -6.95 -14.88
C LEU A 171 -2.05 -7.93 -16.04
N LYS A 172 -2.57 -9.11 -15.73
CA LYS A 172 -2.96 -10.13 -16.70
C LYS A 172 -4.46 -10.41 -16.63
N ASP A 173 -5.05 -10.92 -17.71
CA ASP A 173 -6.42 -11.44 -17.66
C ASP A 173 -6.48 -12.66 -16.73
N GLY A 174 -7.54 -12.72 -15.91
CA GLY A 174 -7.71 -13.74 -14.88
C GLY A 174 -7.13 -13.34 -13.53
N THR A 175 -6.57 -14.31 -12.83
CA THR A 175 -6.11 -14.17 -11.45
C THR A 175 -4.82 -13.37 -11.37
N ASN A 176 -4.83 -12.34 -10.53
CA ASN A 176 -3.67 -11.51 -10.19
C ASN A 176 -3.43 -11.52 -8.68
N THR A 177 -2.19 -11.32 -8.29
CA THR A 177 -1.80 -11.21 -6.88
C THR A 177 -1.09 -9.88 -6.66
N ILE A 178 -1.57 -9.12 -5.69
CA ILE A 178 -0.91 -7.92 -5.17
C ILE A 178 -0.32 -8.21 -3.80
N ALA A 179 0.91 -7.75 -3.58
CA ALA A 179 1.58 -7.84 -2.29
C ALA A 179 2.11 -6.46 -1.87
N VAL A 180 1.86 -6.09 -0.62
CA VAL A 180 2.17 -4.76 -0.10
C VAL A 180 2.80 -4.89 1.29
N PRO A 181 4.12 -4.85 1.44
CA PRO A 181 4.76 -4.63 2.72
C PRO A 181 4.61 -3.17 3.14
N VAL A 182 4.09 -2.97 4.35
CA VAL A 182 3.89 -1.66 4.97
C VAL A 182 4.76 -1.57 6.22
N SER A 183 5.49 -0.48 6.38
CA SER A 183 6.33 -0.24 7.56
C SER A 183 6.31 1.23 7.93
N TYR A 184 6.88 1.57 9.10
CA TYR A 184 7.02 2.96 9.51
C TYR A 184 8.32 3.57 8.98
N THR A 185 8.28 4.86 8.71
CA THR A 185 9.48 5.69 8.49
C THR A 185 9.50 6.83 9.49
N HIS A 186 10.55 7.64 9.46
CA HIS A 186 10.45 8.96 10.05
C HIS A 186 9.33 9.71 9.34
N LEU A 187 8.21 9.84 10.03
CA LEU A 187 7.19 10.79 9.66
C LEU A 187 7.87 12.15 9.55
N THR A 188 7.91 12.71 8.36
CA THR A 188 7.90 14.15 8.29
C THR A 188 6.66 14.53 9.07
N LEU A 189 6.85 15.09 10.27
CA LEU A 189 5.74 15.66 11.02
C LEU A 189 4.93 16.43 9.98
N PRO A 190 3.62 16.19 9.85
CA PRO A 190 2.83 17.15 9.14
C PRO A 190 3.10 18.45 9.85
N THR A 191 3.90 19.29 9.25
CA THR A 191 4.01 20.66 9.63
C THR A 191 2.67 21.28 9.26
N ASN A 192 1.65 20.87 9.94
CA ASN A 192 0.46 21.64 10.15
C ASN A 192 0.85 22.75 11.12
N SER A 193 1.80 23.50 10.68
CA SER A 193 1.76 24.91 10.99
C SER A 193 0.43 25.38 10.41
N LEU A 194 -0.48 25.55 11.23
CA LEU A 194 -1.62 26.43 11.26
C LEU A 194 -1.73 27.40 10.07
#